data_6da609dd861c8a2efec323973b0d481b
#
_entry.id   6da609dd861c8a2efec323973b0d481b
#
_cell.length_a   1.000
_cell.length_b   1.000
_cell.length_c   1.000
_cell.angle_alpha   90.00
_cell.angle_beta   90.00
_cell.angle_gamma   90.00
#
_symmetry.space_group_name_H-M   'P 1'
#
loop_
_entity.id
_entity.type
_entity.pdbx_description
1 polymer ?
#
loop_
_entity_poly.entity_id
_entity_poly.type
_entity_poly.pdbx_seq_one_letter_code
_entity_poly.pdbx_strand_id
1 'polypeptide(L)'
;MSMEKYAKTIIPTIEANYERYTETERHIADYFLKNDAIGDLSAEFISTELSVSPASLSRFAKKSGYQGYREFVYEYRNSYVEKTTVEQEESRLVLDTYQSLLNKVYNLLDEAQIKRIVEKLRT
;
A
#
# COMPACT_ATOMS: atom_id res chain seq x y z
N MET A 1 -4.97 5.77 17.16
CA MET A 1 -4.71 4.53 17.86
C MET A 1 -5.27 3.32 17.14
N SER A 2 -6.50 3.37 16.71
CA SER A 2 -7.13 2.28 15.97
C SER A 2 -6.56 2.06 14.57
N MET A 3 -6.08 3.11 13.91
CA MET A 3 -5.58 3.02 12.53
C MET A 3 -4.32 2.16 12.41
N GLU A 4 -3.36 2.36 13.31
CA GLU A 4 -2.16 1.51 13.35
C GLU A 4 -2.49 0.06 13.64
N LYS A 5 -3.51 -0.16 14.45
CA LYS A 5 -3.97 -1.48 14.83
C LYS A 5 -4.56 -2.24 13.63
N TYR A 6 -5.30 -1.54 12.76
CA TYR A 6 -5.88 -2.15 11.55
C TYR A 6 -4.82 -2.45 10.50
N ALA A 7 -3.94 -1.51 10.22
CA ALA A 7 -2.88 -1.72 9.23
C ALA A 7 -1.96 -2.87 9.62
N LYS A 8 -1.78 -3.14 10.92
CA LYS A 8 -0.94 -4.22 11.41
C LYS A 8 -1.67 -5.56 11.52
N THR A 9 -3.00 -5.57 11.45
CA THR A 9 -3.78 -6.77 11.73
C THR A 9 -3.88 -7.71 10.54
N ILE A 10 -4.07 -7.17 9.32
CA ILE A 10 -4.34 -8.03 8.15
C ILE A 10 -3.08 -8.80 7.72
N ILE A 11 -1.94 -8.16 7.61
CA ILE A 11 -0.71 -8.84 7.21
C ILE A 11 -0.23 -9.82 8.29
N PRO A 12 -0.12 -9.43 9.57
CA PRO A 12 0.20 -10.40 10.62
C PRO A 12 -0.81 -11.53 10.73
N THR A 13 -2.09 -11.28 10.47
CA THR A 13 -3.11 -12.34 10.48
C THR A 13 -2.84 -13.37 9.39
N ILE A 14 -2.51 -12.93 8.18
CA ILE A 14 -2.15 -13.85 7.10
C ILE A 14 -0.89 -14.65 7.48
N GLU A 15 0.12 -13.97 7.98
CA GLU A 15 1.38 -14.61 8.37
C GLU A 15 1.18 -15.60 9.52
N ALA A 16 0.36 -15.25 10.50
CA ALA A 16 0.09 -16.11 11.65
C ALA A 16 -0.65 -17.39 11.26
N ASN A 17 -1.43 -17.34 10.19
CA ASN A 17 -2.20 -18.49 9.71
C ASN A 17 -1.51 -19.25 8.58
N TYR A 18 -0.32 -18.81 8.16
CA TYR A 18 0.36 -19.34 6.97
C TYR A 18 0.56 -20.85 7.06
N GLU A 19 0.96 -21.36 8.21
CA GLU A 19 1.19 -22.79 8.42
C GLU A 19 -0.09 -23.62 8.34
N ARG A 20 -1.24 -22.98 8.59
CA ARG A 20 -2.55 -23.65 8.55
C ARG A 20 -3.14 -23.71 7.14
N TYR A 21 -2.62 -22.92 6.21
CA TYR A 21 -3.11 -22.87 4.86
C TYR A 21 -2.70 -24.12 4.09
N THR A 22 -3.58 -24.57 3.20
CA THR A 22 -3.22 -25.55 2.18
C THR A 22 -2.25 -24.91 1.19
N GLU A 23 -1.66 -25.72 0.32
CA GLU A 23 -0.78 -25.22 -0.71
C GLU A 23 -1.45 -24.16 -1.60
N THR A 24 -2.71 -24.42 -1.99
CA THR A 24 -3.50 -23.47 -2.77
C THR A 24 -3.73 -22.18 -1.98
N GLU A 25 -4.07 -22.30 -0.71
CA GLU A 25 -4.31 -21.14 0.15
C GLU A 25 -3.04 -20.35 0.41
N ARG A 26 -1.90 -21.01 0.51
CA ARG A 26 -0.60 -20.32 0.60
C ARG A 26 -0.30 -19.53 -0.67
N HIS A 27 -0.67 -20.07 -1.80
CA HIS A 27 -0.52 -19.35 -3.07
C HIS A 27 -1.34 -18.05 -3.06
N ILE A 28 -2.56 -18.10 -2.54
CA ILE A 28 -3.40 -16.93 -2.37
C ILE A 28 -2.78 -15.97 -1.34
N ALA A 29 -2.34 -16.49 -0.21
CA ALA A 29 -1.70 -15.68 0.82
C ALA A 29 -0.47 -14.94 0.28
N ASP A 30 0.37 -15.61 -0.47
CA ASP A 30 1.57 -15.03 -1.07
C ASP A 30 1.23 -13.87 -1.99
N TYR A 31 0.15 -13.98 -2.75
CA TYR A 31 -0.30 -12.90 -3.61
C TYR A 31 -0.64 -11.64 -2.81
N PHE A 32 -1.39 -11.80 -1.72
CA PHE A 32 -1.78 -10.67 -0.89
C PHE A 32 -0.64 -10.10 -0.06
N LEU A 33 0.34 -10.93 0.30
CA LEU A 33 1.52 -10.43 1.01
C LEU A 33 2.43 -9.60 0.12
N LYS A 34 2.43 -9.84 -1.18
CA LYS A 34 3.28 -9.13 -2.14
C LYS A 34 2.55 -8.02 -2.89
N ASN A 35 1.22 -8.10 -2.99
CA ASN A 35 0.41 -7.17 -3.75
C ASN A 35 -0.05 -6.03 -2.85
N ASP A 36 0.16 -4.81 -3.27
CA ASP A 36 -0.16 -3.62 -2.48
C ASP A 36 -1.60 -3.16 -2.68
N ALA A 37 -2.54 -4.09 -2.78
CA ALA A 37 -3.97 -3.83 -2.94
C ALA A 37 -4.28 -2.97 -4.17
N ILE A 38 -3.50 -3.13 -5.22
CA ILE A 38 -3.64 -2.35 -6.45
C ILE A 38 -4.47 -3.14 -7.45
N GLY A 39 -5.41 -2.46 -8.09
CA GLY A 39 -6.19 -3.05 -9.15
C GLY A 39 -7.41 -3.81 -8.69
N ASP A 40 -7.86 -4.73 -9.51
CA ASP A 40 -9.06 -5.51 -9.29
C ASP A 40 -8.76 -6.69 -8.35
N LEU A 41 -9.42 -6.71 -7.20
CA LEU A 41 -9.29 -7.80 -6.23
C LEU A 41 -10.58 -8.61 -6.12
N SER A 42 -11.47 -8.50 -7.11
CA SER A 42 -12.69 -9.31 -7.12
C SER A 42 -12.37 -10.81 -7.13
N ALA A 43 -13.27 -11.61 -6.61
CA ALA A 43 -13.11 -13.07 -6.61
C ALA A 43 -12.92 -13.60 -8.03
N GLU A 44 -13.66 -13.04 -8.98
CA GLU A 44 -13.56 -13.43 -10.38
C GLU A 44 -12.17 -13.18 -10.96
N PHE A 45 -11.65 -11.98 -10.77
CA PHE A 45 -10.33 -11.62 -11.29
C PHE A 45 -9.23 -12.43 -10.62
N ILE A 46 -9.25 -12.52 -9.30
CA ILE A 46 -8.18 -13.20 -8.54
C ILE A 46 -8.21 -14.71 -8.81
N SER A 47 -9.41 -15.32 -8.90
CA SER A 47 -9.51 -16.75 -9.25
C SER A 47 -8.82 -17.03 -10.59
N THR A 48 -9.06 -16.18 -11.57
CA THR A 48 -8.46 -16.33 -12.90
C THR A 48 -6.96 -16.07 -12.85
N GLU A 49 -6.56 -15.00 -12.20
CA GLU A 49 -5.15 -14.59 -12.10
C GLU A 49 -4.30 -15.66 -11.42
N LEU A 50 -4.78 -16.25 -10.34
CA LEU A 50 -4.05 -17.25 -9.57
C LEU A 50 -4.37 -18.67 -10.00
N SER A 51 -5.30 -18.86 -10.92
CA SER A 51 -5.75 -20.20 -11.36
C SER A 51 -6.27 -21.03 -10.18
N VAL A 52 -7.09 -20.40 -9.33
CA VAL A 52 -7.70 -21.05 -8.18
C VAL A 52 -9.24 -20.91 -8.28
N SER A 53 -9.96 -21.76 -7.58
CA SER A 53 -11.42 -21.67 -7.57
C SER A 53 -11.90 -20.56 -6.62
N PRO A 54 -13.09 -19.97 -6.87
CA PRO A 54 -13.66 -19.04 -5.91
C PRO A 54 -13.87 -19.66 -4.52
N ALA A 55 -14.15 -20.97 -4.47
CA ALA A 55 -14.26 -21.68 -3.19
C ALA A 55 -12.95 -21.66 -2.41
N SER A 56 -11.82 -21.74 -3.11
CA SER A 56 -10.49 -21.64 -2.46
C SER A 56 -10.27 -20.27 -1.83
N LEU A 57 -10.70 -19.21 -2.51
CA LEU A 57 -10.64 -17.86 -1.96
C LEU A 57 -11.48 -17.74 -0.69
N SER A 58 -12.67 -18.30 -0.72
CA SER A 58 -13.56 -18.30 0.44
C SER A 58 -12.95 -19.06 1.63
N ARG A 59 -12.38 -20.24 1.37
CA ARG A 59 -11.73 -21.02 2.41
C ARG A 59 -10.52 -20.29 2.99
N PHE A 60 -9.72 -19.66 2.14
CA PHE A 60 -8.57 -18.84 2.58
C PHE A 60 -9.04 -17.74 3.52
N ALA A 61 -10.06 -16.98 3.13
CA ALA A 61 -10.58 -15.88 3.93
C ALA A 61 -11.11 -16.36 5.28
N LYS A 62 -11.82 -17.49 5.30
CA LYS A 62 -12.38 -18.04 6.53
C LYS A 62 -11.28 -18.53 7.48
N LYS A 63 -10.25 -19.17 6.96
CA LYS A 63 -9.09 -19.59 7.77
C LYS A 63 -8.36 -18.40 8.36
N SER A 64 -8.38 -17.28 7.65
CA SER A 64 -7.76 -16.05 8.12
C SER A 64 -8.59 -15.33 9.19
N GLY A 65 -9.79 -15.79 9.47
CA GLY A 65 -10.65 -15.23 10.50
C GLY A 65 -11.75 -14.31 9.99
N TYR A 66 -11.99 -14.27 8.69
CA TYR A 66 -13.04 -13.47 8.08
C TYR A 66 -14.26 -14.32 7.73
N GLN A 67 -15.39 -13.68 7.53
CA GLN A 67 -16.61 -14.40 7.21
C GLN A 67 -16.62 -14.93 5.78
N GLY A 68 -15.86 -14.30 4.89
CA GLY A 68 -15.72 -14.71 3.52
C GLY A 68 -14.71 -13.83 2.80
N TYR A 69 -14.54 -14.10 1.50
CA TYR A 69 -13.54 -13.40 0.71
C TYR A 69 -13.84 -11.90 0.56
N ARG A 70 -15.13 -11.54 0.46
CA ARG A 70 -15.52 -10.13 0.30
C ARG A 70 -15.13 -9.30 1.52
N GLU A 71 -15.34 -9.83 2.72
CA GLU A 71 -14.93 -9.16 3.97
C GLU A 71 -13.41 -9.04 4.02
N PHE A 72 -12.70 -10.10 3.65
CA PHE A 72 -11.24 -10.09 3.60
C PHE A 72 -10.72 -8.97 2.71
N VAL A 73 -11.25 -8.85 1.48
CA VAL A 73 -10.84 -7.83 0.53
C VAL A 73 -11.13 -6.44 1.07
N TYR A 74 -12.29 -6.25 1.69
CA TYR A 74 -12.66 -4.97 2.28
C TYR A 74 -11.66 -4.54 3.34
N GLU A 75 -11.32 -5.44 4.25
CA GLU A 75 -10.35 -5.15 5.30
C GLU A 75 -8.95 -4.93 4.74
N TYR A 76 -8.58 -5.70 3.74
CA TYR A 76 -7.30 -5.57 3.08
C TYR A 76 -7.14 -4.19 2.42
N ARG A 77 -8.14 -3.77 1.67
CA ARG A 77 -8.13 -2.45 1.02
C ARG A 77 -8.10 -1.32 2.03
N ASN A 78 -8.88 -1.43 3.08
CA ASN A 78 -8.90 -0.40 4.12
C ASN A 78 -7.56 -0.26 4.82
N SER A 79 -6.93 -1.36 5.15
CA SER A 79 -5.60 -1.36 5.77
C SER A 79 -4.57 -0.70 4.88
N TYR A 80 -4.60 -1.02 3.60
CA TYR A 80 -3.65 -0.46 2.64
C TYR A 80 -3.89 1.03 2.40
N VAL A 81 -5.14 1.41 2.22
CA VAL A 81 -5.50 2.83 1.99
C VAL A 81 -5.07 3.69 3.16
N GLU A 82 -5.33 3.25 4.40
CA GLU A 82 -4.92 3.99 5.58
C GLU A 82 -3.41 4.18 5.64
N LYS A 83 -2.65 3.12 5.40
CA LYS A 83 -1.20 3.17 5.37
C LYS A 83 -0.69 4.12 4.29
N THR A 84 -1.25 4.03 3.10
CA THR A 84 -0.87 4.88 1.98
C THR A 84 -1.18 6.35 2.26
N THR A 85 -2.32 6.62 2.88
CA THR A 85 -2.70 7.98 3.25
C THR A 85 -1.69 8.60 4.22
N VAL A 86 -1.29 7.84 5.24
CA VAL A 86 -0.28 8.31 6.21
C VAL A 86 1.05 8.58 5.51
N GLU A 87 1.50 7.69 4.66
CA GLU A 87 2.73 7.87 3.91
C GLU A 87 2.66 9.08 2.99
N GLN A 88 1.52 9.31 2.34
CA GLN A 88 1.31 10.48 1.48
C GLN A 88 1.32 11.78 2.27
N GLU A 89 0.74 11.79 3.46
CA GLU A 89 0.75 12.98 4.32
C GLU A 89 2.16 13.33 4.76
N GLU A 90 2.95 12.35 5.17
CA GLU A 90 4.35 12.57 5.53
C GLU A 90 5.17 13.11 4.35
N SER A 91 4.98 12.53 3.17
CA SER A 91 5.65 12.99 1.95
C SER A 91 5.25 14.41 1.59
N ARG A 92 3.98 14.74 1.75
CA ARG A 92 3.46 16.07 1.45
C ARG A 92 4.05 17.12 2.39
N LEU A 93 4.18 16.81 3.69
CA LEU A 93 4.80 17.71 4.66
C LEU A 93 6.27 17.99 4.32
N VAL A 94 7.00 16.96 3.91
CA VAL A 94 8.39 17.12 3.49
C VAL A 94 8.48 18.00 2.25
N LEU A 95 7.64 17.78 1.25
CA LEU A 95 7.61 18.58 0.03
C LEU A 95 7.26 20.03 0.30
N ASP A 96 6.28 20.29 1.16
CA ASP A 96 5.87 21.64 1.55
C ASP A 96 7.03 22.37 2.22
N THR A 97 7.77 21.70 3.10
CA THR A 97 8.95 22.28 3.77
C THR A 97 10.02 22.62 2.76
N TYR A 98 10.27 21.73 1.80
CA TYR A 98 11.24 22.00 0.73
C TYR A 98 10.85 23.19 -0.11
N GLN A 99 9.58 23.28 -0.51
CA GLN A 99 9.10 24.41 -1.30
C GLN A 99 9.22 25.74 -0.56
N SER A 100 8.93 25.73 0.75
CA SER A 100 9.08 26.93 1.57
C SER A 100 10.51 27.38 1.63
N LEU A 101 11.45 26.45 1.78
CA LEU A 101 12.89 26.77 1.79
C LEU A 101 13.35 27.30 0.44
N LEU A 102 12.91 26.67 -0.66
CA LEU A 102 13.24 27.11 -2.02
C LEU A 102 12.72 28.51 -2.29
N ASN A 103 11.48 28.80 -1.87
CA ASN A 103 10.90 30.12 -2.02
C ASN A 103 11.67 31.18 -1.27
N LYS A 104 12.12 30.88 -0.06
CA LYS A 104 12.94 31.80 0.73
C LYS A 104 14.26 32.08 0.04
N VAL A 105 14.92 31.04 -0.46
CA VAL A 105 16.17 31.18 -1.20
C VAL A 105 15.96 32.00 -2.47
N TYR A 106 14.88 31.71 -3.19
CA TYR A 106 14.53 32.41 -4.42
C TYR A 106 14.34 33.91 -4.17
N ASN A 107 13.64 34.26 -3.08
CA ASN A 107 13.38 35.66 -2.73
C ASN A 107 14.64 36.41 -2.27
N LEU A 108 15.65 35.67 -1.80
CA LEU A 108 16.91 36.26 -1.35
C LEU A 108 17.93 36.47 -2.48
N LEU A 109 17.72 35.76 -3.61
CA LEU A 109 18.64 35.84 -4.76
C LEU A 109 18.07 36.77 -5.84
N ASP A 110 18.96 37.51 -6.52
CA ASP A 110 18.52 38.26 -7.70
C ASP A 110 18.54 37.38 -8.95
N GLU A 111 17.97 37.86 -10.05
CA GLU A 111 17.87 37.10 -11.29
C GLU A 111 19.21 36.63 -11.84
N ALA A 112 20.24 37.46 -11.70
CA ALA A 112 21.56 37.11 -12.20
C ALA A 112 22.15 35.95 -11.43
N GLN A 113 21.94 35.93 -10.11
CA GLN A 113 22.40 34.85 -9.25
C GLN A 113 21.67 33.55 -9.58
N ILE A 114 20.38 33.64 -9.81
CA ILE A 114 19.56 32.48 -10.18
C ILE A 114 20.00 31.90 -11.51
N LYS A 115 20.26 32.76 -12.50
CA LYS A 115 20.74 32.32 -13.81
C LYS A 115 22.08 31.58 -13.70
N ARG A 116 22.98 32.07 -12.89
CA ARG A 116 24.28 31.42 -12.65
C ARG A 116 24.12 30.04 -12.01
N ILE A 117 23.23 29.92 -11.06
CA ILE A 117 22.95 28.64 -10.42
C ILE A 117 22.37 27.65 -11.44
N VAL A 118 21.41 28.08 -12.25
CA VAL A 118 20.79 27.23 -13.27
C VAL A 118 21.83 26.77 -14.29
N GLU A 119 22.71 27.66 -14.75
CA GLU A 119 23.75 27.29 -15.69
C GLU A 119 24.73 26.26 -15.12
N LYS A 120 25.08 26.39 -13.85
CA LYS A 120 25.94 25.39 -13.17
C LYS A 120 25.28 24.04 -13.08
N LEU A 121 23.98 23.99 -12.87
CA LEU A 121 23.23 22.75 -12.82
C LEU A 121 23.09 22.06 -14.18
N ARG A 122 23.20 22.83 -15.26
CA ARG A 122 23.10 22.27 -16.61
C ARG A 122 24.45 21.73 -17.14
N THR A 123 25.53 22.12 -16.53
CA THR A 123 26.83 21.59 -16.89
C THR A 123 27.23 20.44 -15.99
#